data_f5ecd80fb4be915102d4b4d7aac0fc18
#
_entry.id   f5ecd80fb4be915102d4b4d7aac0fc18
#
_cell.length_a   1.000
_cell.length_b   1.000
_cell.length_c   1.000
_cell.angle_alpha   90.00
_cell.angle_beta   90.00
_cell.angle_gamma   90.00
#
_symmetry.space_group_name_H-M   'P 1'
#
loop_
_entity.id
_entity.type
_entity.pdbx_description
1 polymer ?
#
loop_
_entity_poly.entity_id
_entity_poly.type
_entity_poly.pdbx_seq_one_letter_code
_entity_poly.pdbx_strand_id
1 'polypeptide(L)'
;MQKTIITGTGRYVPERLITNDDLTQWMETSDEWIEQRTGIKQRYWIPEEGNVGASDLGFEASKIAIEKAGWQAKDIDMIIFATLSPDAFFPGSGCFLQHKLGLDDTPALDIRQQCTGFLYGLVTADAYIRSGLYNRVLLVGGEVHSTGIDISTRGRDVAVIFGDGAA
;
A
#
# COMPACT_ATOMS: atom_id res chain seq x y z
N MET A 1 -30.00 9.01 3.56
CA MET A 1 -28.53 9.17 3.54
C MET A 1 -27.96 7.80 3.26
N GLN A 2 -27.17 7.65 2.21
CA GLN A 2 -26.52 6.36 1.89
C GLN A 2 -25.60 5.95 3.04
N LYS A 3 -25.49 4.64 3.28
CA LYS A 3 -24.55 4.06 4.25
C LYS A 3 -23.39 3.45 3.48
N THR A 4 -22.18 3.73 3.92
CA THR A 4 -20.98 3.08 3.40
C THR A 4 -20.79 1.73 4.06
N ILE A 5 -20.44 0.73 3.28
CA ILE A 5 -20.08 -0.61 3.75
C ILE A 5 -18.78 -1.06 3.06
N ILE A 6 -17.99 -1.85 3.74
CA ILE A 6 -16.83 -2.54 3.15
C ILE A 6 -17.33 -3.86 2.57
N THR A 7 -17.16 -4.04 1.27
CA THR A 7 -17.67 -5.22 0.54
C THR A 7 -16.61 -6.25 0.25
N GLY A 8 -15.34 -5.85 0.19
CA GLY A 8 -14.21 -6.74 -0.04
C GLY A 8 -12.93 -6.14 0.51
N THR A 9 -12.00 -7.00 0.89
CA THR A 9 -10.66 -6.62 1.33
C THR A 9 -9.62 -7.51 0.67
N GLY A 10 -8.49 -6.95 0.30
CA GLY A 10 -7.35 -7.67 -0.25
C GLY A 10 -6.05 -7.21 0.40
N ARG A 11 -5.02 -8.01 0.29
CA ARG A 11 -3.67 -7.64 0.69
C ARG A 11 -2.66 -8.35 -0.20
N TYR A 12 -1.53 -7.72 -0.38
CA TYR A 12 -0.39 -8.32 -1.06
C TYR A 12 0.91 -7.86 -0.41
N VAL A 13 1.85 -8.78 -0.27
CA VAL A 13 3.23 -8.51 0.11
C VAL A 13 4.15 -9.16 -0.91
N PRO A 14 5.34 -8.60 -1.19
CA PRO A 14 6.32 -9.22 -2.06
C PRO A 14 6.79 -10.59 -1.54
N GLU A 15 7.46 -11.36 -2.39
CA GLU A 15 7.90 -12.71 -2.02
C GLU A 15 9.19 -12.71 -1.18
N ARG A 16 10.01 -11.65 -1.24
CA ARG A 16 11.29 -11.57 -0.55
C ARG A 16 11.06 -11.34 0.94
N LEU A 17 11.13 -12.43 1.70
CA LEU A 17 11.09 -12.39 3.16
C LEU A 17 12.45 -11.93 3.72
N ILE A 18 12.44 -10.99 4.66
CA ILE A 18 13.60 -10.51 5.41
C ILE A 18 13.34 -10.72 6.90
N THR A 19 14.13 -11.55 7.53
CA THR A 19 14.08 -11.76 8.99
C THR A 19 14.86 -10.68 9.74
N ASN A 20 14.71 -10.64 11.06
CA ASN A 20 15.54 -9.75 11.88
C ASN A 20 17.03 -10.15 11.82
N ASP A 21 17.34 -11.46 11.73
CA ASP A 21 18.71 -11.94 11.60
C ASP A 21 19.34 -11.53 10.26
N ASP A 22 18.56 -11.48 9.18
CA ASP A 22 19.06 -10.99 7.89
C ASP A 22 19.54 -9.54 7.98
N LEU A 23 18.88 -8.71 8.79
CA LEU A 23 19.26 -7.29 8.96
C LEU A 23 20.64 -7.12 9.62
N THR A 24 21.12 -8.12 10.37
CA THR A 24 22.44 -8.08 11.00
C THR A 24 23.58 -8.03 9.99
N GLN A 25 23.31 -8.39 8.72
CA GLN A 25 24.31 -8.30 7.63
C GLN A 25 24.61 -6.84 7.25
N TRP A 26 23.72 -5.90 7.55
CA TRP A 26 23.84 -4.50 7.13
C TRP A 26 23.96 -3.51 8.29
N MET A 27 23.51 -3.90 9.50
CA MET A 27 23.47 -3.00 10.64
C MET A 27 23.76 -3.73 11.96
N GLU A 28 24.27 -3.00 12.93
CA GLU A 28 24.47 -3.49 14.31
C GLU A 28 23.14 -3.62 15.03
N THR A 29 22.53 -4.81 14.98
CA THR A 29 21.23 -5.12 15.57
C THR A 29 21.16 -6.59 15.97
N SER A 30 20.02 -7.01 16.55
CA SER A 30 19.72 -8.42 16.81
C SER A 30 18.20 -8.65 16.76
N ASP A 31 17.79 -9.89 16.57
CA ASP A 31 16.38 -10.28 16.63
C ASP A 31 15.74 -9.84 17.95
N GLU A 32 16.40 -10.13 19.06
CA GLU A 32 15.94 -9.74 20.40
C GLU A 32 15.77 -8.21 20.54
N TRP A 33 16.74 -7.42 20.03
CA TRP A 33 16.69 -5.96 20.10
C TRP A 33 15.50 -5.40 19.32
N ILE A 34 15.23 -5.94 18.14
CA ILE A 34 14.11 -5.52 17.28
C ILE A 34 12.77 -5.95 17.90
N GLU A 35 12.65 -7.22 18.28
CA GLU A 35 11.39 -7.77 18.82
C GLU A 35 10.96 -7.06 20.11
N GLN A 36 11.87 -6.80 21.03
CA GLN A 36 11.56 -6.08 22.28
C GLN A 36 11.01 -4.67 22.05
N ARG A 37 11.42 -3.99 20.97
CA ARG A 37 11.04 -2.59 20.70
C ARG A 37 9.85 -2.46 19.79
N THR A 38 9.64 -3.41 18.90
CA THR A 38 8.67 -3.29 17.80
C THR A 38 7.68 -4.45 17.73
N GLY A 39 8.01 -5.59 18.30
CA GLY A 39 7.27 -6.85 18.11
C GLY A 39 7.43 -7.45 16.70
N ILE A 40 8.23 -6.84 15.83
CA ILE A 40 8.41 -7.28 14.44
C ILE A 40 9.45 -8.39 14.39
N LYS A 41 9.07 -9.52 13.76
CA LYS A 41 9.95 -10.69 13.57
C LYS A 41 10.50 -10.76 12.14
N GLN A 42 9.75 -10.23 11.18
CA GLN A 42 10.08 -10.28 9.76
C GLN A 42 9.35 -9.17 9.00
N ARG A 43 9.84 -8.87 7.79
CA ARG A 43 9.21 -7.97 6.83
C ARG A 43 9.39 -8.54 5.43
N TYR A 44 8.70 -7.92 4.47
CA TYR A 44 8.83 -8.27 3.06
C TYR A 44 9.38 -7.08 2.31
N TRP A 45 10.30 -7.33 1.38
CA TRP A 45 10.86 -6.33 0.50
C TRP A 45 10.63 -6.72 -0.95
N ILE A 46 10.50 -5.74 -1.83
CA ILE A 46 10.47 -6.00 -3.26
C ILE A 46 11.79 -6.68 -3.71
N PRO A 47 11.79 -7.39 -4.84
CA PRO A 47 13.03 -7.93 -5.42
C PRO A 47 14.07 -6.82 -5.62
N GLU A 48 15.35 -7.17 -5.53
CA GLU A 48 16.45 -6.24 -5.81
C GLU A 48 16.48 -5.84 -7.29
N GLU A 49 16.10 -6.76 -8.15
CA GLU A 49 16.01 -6.54 -9.59
C GLU A 49 14.55 -6.29 -9.99
N GLY A 50 14.36 -5.35 -10.90
CA GLY A 50 13.02 -4.97 -11.37
C GLY A 50 12.61 -3.59 -10.85
N ASN A 51 11.56 -3.08 -11.44
CA ASN A 51 11.01 -1.76 -11.09
C ASN A 51 9.59 -1.96 -10.54
N VAL A 52 9.50 -2.47 -9.31
CA VAL A 52 8.23 -2.70 -8.62
C VAL A 52 7.88 -1.46 -7.81
N GLY A 53 6.76 -0.83 -8.13
CA GLY A 53 6.25 0.33 -7.44
C GLY A 53 5.08 0.02 -6.50
N ALA A 54 4.62 1.03 -5.75
CA ALA A 54 3.48 0.91 -4.86
C ALA A 54 2.20 0.51 -5.61
N SER A 55 2.03 0.97 -6.86
CA SER A 55 0.89 0.60 -7.69
C SER A 55 0.89 -0.86 -8.14
N ASP A 56 2.07 -1.51 -8.26
CA ASP A 56 2.16 -2.94 -8.57
C ASP A 56 1.63 -3.77 -7.40
N LEU A 57 2.08 -3.45 -6.19
CA LEU A 57 1.58 -4.10 -4.97
C LEU A 57 0.08 -3.81 -4.78
N GLY A 58 -0.32 -2.57 -5.00
CA GLY A 58 -1.72 -2.14 -4.96
C GLY A 58 -2.60 -2.87 -5.97
N PHE A 59 -2.09 -3.15 -7.17
CA PHE A 59 -2.81 -3.92 -8.19
C PHE A 59 -3.10 -5.35 -7.73
N GLU A 60 -2.11 -6.04 -7.18
CA GLU A 60 -2.30 -7.41 -6.67
C GLU A 60 -3.30 -7.45 -5.50
N ALA A 61 -3.19 -6.52 -4.54
CA ALA A 61 -4.15 -6.40 -3.44
C ALA A 61 -5.57 -6.08 -3.94
N SER A 62 -5.68 -5.18 -4.94
CA SER A 62 -6.96 -4.75 -5.52
C SER A 62 -7.70 -5.89 -6.21
N LYS A 63 -7.01 -6.77 -6.94
CA LYS A 63 -7.63 -7.94 -7.57
C LYS A 63 -8.35 -8.80 -6.54
N ILE A 64 -7.71 -9.05 -5.40
CA ILE A 64 -8.27 -9.85 -4.30
C ILE A 64 -9.49 -9.16 -3.68
N ALA A 65 -9.40 -7.84 -3.44
CA ALA A 65 -10.49 -7.07 -2.87
C ALA A 65 -11.72 -7.04 -3.79
N ILE A 66 -11.51 -6.80 -5.08
CA ILE A 66 -12.55 -6.75 -6.11
C ILE A 66 -13.25 -8.11 -6.24
N GLU A 67 -12.47 -9.20 -6.30
CA GLU A 67 -13.01 -10.57 -6.35
C GLU A 67 -13.89 -10.87 -5.12
N LYS A 68 -13.40 -10.56 -3.91
CA LYS A 68 -14.16 -10.79 -2.67
C LYS A 68 -15.41 -9.91 -2.58
N ALA A 69 -15.43 -8.74 -3.21
CA ALA A 69 -16.61 -7.90 -3.31
C ALA A 69 -17.65 -8.47 -4.31
N GLY A 70 -17.28 -9.46 -5.11
CA GLY A 70 -18.11 -9.99 -6.21
C GLY A 70 -18.23 -9.01 -7.38
N TRP A 71 -17.25 -8.12 -7.57
CA TRP A 71 -17.24 -7.08 -8.59
C TRP A 71 -16.23 -7.40 -9.70
N GLN A 72 -16.28 -6.58 -10.76
CA GLN A 72 -15.27 -6.51 -11.80
C GLN A 72 -14.59 -5.13 -11.71
N ALA A 73 -13.39 -5.00 -12.25
CA ALA A 73 -12.67 -3.72 -12.23
C ALA A 73 -13.52 -2.56 -12.81
N LYS A 74 -14.21 -2.80 -13.91
CA LYS A 74 -15.12 -1.81 -14.53
C LYS A 74 -16.28 -1.33 -13.67
N ASP A 75 -16.56 -2.00 -12.55
CA ASP A 75 -17.60 -1.60 -11.62
C ASP A 75 -17.12 -0.53 -10.62
N ILE A 76 -15.81 -0.22 -10.62
CA ILE A 76 -15.21 0.80 -9.77
C ILE A 76 -15.49 2.19 -10.33
N ASP A 77 -16.09 3.06 -9.52
CA ASP A 77 -16.42 4.44 -9.89
C ASP A 77 -15.30 5.42 -9.55
N MET A 78 -14.45 5.08 -8.56
CA MET A 78 -13.39 5.94 -8.05
C MET A 78 -12.27 5.13 -7.42
N ILE A 79 -11.02 5.53 -7.67
CA ILE A 79 -9.84 5.01 -6.99
C ILE A 79 -9.31 6.05 -6.02
N ILE A 80 -9.02 5.65 -4.77
CA ILE A 80 -8.26 6.45 -3.81
C ILE A 80 -7.00 5.66 -3.47
N PHE A 81 -5.83 6.23 -3.71
CA PHE A 81 -4.55 5.60 -3.42
C PHE A 81 -3.81 6.38 -2.34
N ALA A 82 -3.58 5.75 -1.19
CA ALA A 82 -2.83 6.34 -0.09
C ALA A 82 -1.41 5.79 -0.09
N THR A 83 -0.42 6.65 -0.34
CA THR A 83 1.00 6.25 -0.35
C THR A 83 1.92 7.40 0.04
N LEU A 84 3.04 7.05 0.68
CA LEU A 84 4.17 7.92 0.96
C LEU A 84 5.30 7.71 -0.05
N SER A 85 5.31 6.52 -0.69
CA SER A 85 6.31 6.07 -1.67
C SER A 85 5.69 5.88 -3.06
N PRO A 86 5.24 6.97 -3.72
CA PRO A 86 4.55 6.87 -5.00
C PRO A 86 5.50 6.35 -6.10
N ASP A 87 4.93 5.69 -7.10
CA ASP A 87 5.67 5.20 -8.28
C ASP A 87 6.40 6.34 -9.01
N ALA A 88 5.75 7.49 -9.09
CA ALA A 88 6.32 8.72 -9.63
C ALA A 88 5.71 9.93 -8.92
N PHE A 89 6.40 11.06 -9.02
CA PHE A 89 5.88 12.32 -8.49
C PHE A 89 4.66 12.82 -9.29
N PHE A 90 4.62 12.47 -10.57
CA PHE A 90 3.56 12.80 -11.50
C PHE A 90 3.58 11.82 -12.69
N PRO A 91 2.44 11.23 -13.04
CA PRO A 91 1.16 11.23 -12.31
C PRO A 91 1.25 10.42 -11.01
N GLY A 92 0.22 10.51 -10.15
CA GLY A 92 0.17 9.73 -8.91
C GLY A 92 -0.02 8.23 -9.11
N SER A 93 0.22 7.44 -8.05
CA SER A 93 0.11 5.97 -8.06
C SER A 93 -1.30 5.48 -8.38
N GLY A 94 -2.33 6.26 -8.04
CA GLY A 94 -3.71 5.95 -8.42
C GLY A 94 -3.93 5.89 -9.93
N CYS A 95 -3.24 6.74 -10.71
CA CYS A 95 -3.29 6.70 -12.17
C CYS A 95 -2.59 5.46 -12.74
N PHE A 96 -1.47 5.04 -12.15
CA PHE A 96 -0.80 3.79 -12.54
C PHE A 96 -1.68 2.58 -12.22
N LEU A 97 -2.32 2.57 -11.05
CA LEU A 97 -3.26 1.51 -10.68
C LEU A 97 -4.48 1.47 -11.62
N GLN A 98 -5.05 2.62 -11.95
CA GLN A 98 -6.14 2.75 -12.93
C GLN A 98 -5.78 2.07 -14.25
N HIS A 99 -4.60 2.41 -14.79
CA HIS A 99 -4.10 1.81 -16.04
C HIS A 99 -3.92 0.29 -15.93
N LYS A 100 -3.32 -0.20 -14.82
CA LYS A 100 -3.11 -1.63 -14.58
C LYS A 100 -4.43 -2.42 -14.47
N LEU A 101 -5.48 -1.79 -13.96
CA LEU A 101 -6.83 -2.35 -13.89
C LEU A 101 -7.59 -2.31 -15.22
N GLY A 102 -7.03 -1.67 -16.25
CA GLY A 102 -7.68 -1.48 -17.56
C GLY A 102 -8.85 -0.51 -17.49
N LEU A 103 -8.76 0.52 -16.65
CA LEU A 103 -9.78 1.55 -16.47
C LEU A 103 -9.33 2.85 -17.13
N ASP A 104 -10.10 3.35 -18.11
CA ASP A 104 -9.73 4.54 -18.86
C ASP A 104 -10.36 5.83 -18.26
N ASP A 105 -11.60 5.75 -17.78
CA ASP A 105 -12.39 6.92 -17.35
C ASP A 105 -12.63 7.00 -15.83
N THR A 106 -12.12 6.04 -15.05
CA THR A 106 -12.31 6.01 -13.60
C THR A 106 -11.38 7.04 -12.93
N PRO A 107 -11.90 8.06 -12.24
CA PRO A 107 -11.05 9.05 -11.56
C PRO A 107 -10.18 8.39 -10.48
N ALA A 108 -8.97 8.94 -10.31
CA ALA A 108 -8.02 8.51 -9.30
C ALA A 108 -7.54 9.70 -8.47
N LEU A 109 -7.51 9.53 -7.15
CA LEU A 109 -7.05 10.50 -6.18
C LEU A 109 -5.95 9.89 -5.33
N ASP A 110 -4.77 10.51 -5.32
CA ASP A 110 -3.71 10.14 -4.40
C ASP A 110 -3.81 10.93 -3.10
N ILE A 111 -3.64 10.23 -1.97
CA ILE A 111 -3.57 10.84 -0.64
C ILE A 111 -2.18 10.58 -0.07
N ARG A 112 -1.49 11.67 0.30
CA ARG A 112 -0.19 11.61 0.96
C ARG A 112 -0.31 12.10 2.40
N GLN A 113 -0.59 11.16 3.32
CA GLN A 113 -0.78 11.47 4.73
C GLN A 113 -0.11 10.43 5.64
N GLN A 114 1.08 9.99 5.25
CA GLN A 114 1.92 9.06 6.00
C GLN A 114 1.11 7.86 6.55
N CYS A 115 1.44 7.40 7.74
CA CYS A 115 0.82 6.23 8.37
C CYS A 115 -0.70 6.35 8.61
N THR A 116 -1.28 7.56 8.50
CA THR A 116 -2.73 7.79 8.61
C THR A 116 -3.43 7.88 7.25
N GLY A 117 -2.70 7.73 6.15
CA GLY A 117 -3.22 7.89 4.79
C GLY A 117 -4.44 7.03 4.50
N PHE A 118 -4.43 5.76 4.92
CA PHE A 118 -5.57 4.87 4.75
C PHE A 118 -6.82 5.38 5.49
N LEU A 119 -6.68 5.88 6.71
CA LEU A 119 -7.81 6.44 7.46
C LEU A 119 -8.40 7.69 6.80
N TYR A 120 -7.55 8.58 6.29
CA TYR A 120 -8.00 9.73 5.50
C TYR A 120 -8.67 9.29 4.20
N GLY A 121 -8.15 8.27 3.54
CA GLY A 121 -8.76 7.67 2.36
C GLY A 121 -10.13 7.09 2.66
N LEU A 122 -10.29 6.41 3.80
CA LEU A 122 -11.56 5.83 4.24
C LEU A 122 -12.63 6.92 4.50
N VAL A 123 -12.24 8.00 5.18
CA VAL A 123 -13.14 9.15 5.42
C VAL A 123 -13.53 9.82 4.11
N THR A 124 -12.60 9.96 3.17
CA THR A 124 -12.85 10.53 1.84
C THR A 124 -13.81 9.66 1.04
N ALA A 125 -13.59 8.34 1.04
CA ALA A 125 -14.49 7.38 0.39
C ALA A 125 -15.89 7.43 0.98
N ASP A 126 -16.03 7.46 2.32
CA ASP A 126 -17.32 7.61 3.00
C ASP A 126 -18.04 8.90 2.59
N ALA A 127 -17.31 10.02 2.54
CA ALA A 127 -17.86 11.30 2.11
C ALA A 127 -18.37 11.26 0.67
N TYR A 128 -17.62 10.67 -0.25
CA TYR A 128 -18.02 10.53 -1.65
C TYR A 128 -19.26 9.64 -1.82
N ILE A 129 -19.32 8.51 -1.13
CA ILE A 129 -20.46 7.60 -1.19
C ILE A 129 -21.69 8.26 -0.56
N ARG A 130 -21.57 8.89 0.60
CA ARG A 130 -22.71 9.54 1.29
C ARG A 130 -23.24 10.76 0.55
N SER A 131 -22.40 11.47 -0.18
CA SER A 131 -22.83 12.58 -1.04
C SER A 131 -23.54 12.12 -2.31
N GLY A 132 -23.44 10.82 -2.66
CA GLY A 132 -23.97 10.28 -3.90
C GLY A 132 -23.09 10.55 -5.13
N LEU A 133 -21.87 11.05 -4.93
CA LEU A 133 -20.94 11.33 -6.05
C LEU A 133 -20.41 10.03 -6.67
N TYR A 134 -20.08 9.07 -5.83
CA TYR A 134 -19.63 7.72 -6.25
C TYR A 134 -20.34 6.64 -5.42
N ASN A 135 -20.45 5.42 -5.95
CA ASN A 135 -21.11 4.31 -5.27
C ASN A 135 -20.13 3.19 -4.91
N ARG A 136 -19.07 3.00 -5.71
CA ARG A 136 -18.08 1.94 -5.56
C ARG A 136 -16.70 2.53 -5.61
N VAL A 137 -16.11 2.69 -4.43
CA VAL A 137 -14.78 3.27 -4.26
C VAL A 137 -13.78 2.17 -3.94
N LEU A 138 -12.72 2.08 -4.72
CA LEU A 138 -11.55 1.26 -4.41
C LEU A 138 -10.57 2.13 -3.63
N LEU A 139 -10.37 1.80 -2.35
CA LEU A 139 -9.36 2.43 -1.51
C LEU A 139 -8.17 1.50 -1.35
N VAL A 140 -7.00 1.98 -1.68
CA VAL A 140 -5.73 1.24 -1.58
C VAL A 140 -4.75 2.02 -0.72
N GLY A 141 -4.12 1.33 0.22
CA GLY A 141 -2.89 1.76 0.88
C GLY A 141 -1.73 0.89 0.40
N GLY A 142 -0.67 1.49 -0.12
CA GLY A 142 0.46 0.72 -0.64
C GLY A 142 1.78 1.45 -0.45
N GLU A 143 2.82 0.71 -0.04
CA GLU A 143 4.13 1.28 0.23
C GLU A 143 5.26 0.38 -0.30
N VAL A 144 6.29 1.04 -0.85
CA VAL A 144 7.59 0.44 -1.15
C VAL A 144 8.66 1.27 -0.43
N HIS A 145 9.02 0.87 0.76
CA HIS A 145 10.01 1.56 1.58
C HIS A 145 11.42 1.02 1.42
N SER A 146 11.57 -0.27 1.08
CA SER A 146 12.86 -0.96 1.01
C SER A 146 13.90 -0.27 0.12
N THR A 147 13.45 0.46 -0.90
CA THR A 147 14.32 1.17 -1.84
C THR A 147 14.83 2.51 -1.35
N GLY A 148 14.23 3.08 -0.30
CA GLY A 148 14.51 4.44 0.15
C GLY A 148 14.96 4.56 1.62
N ILE A 149 14.98 3.47 2.37
CA ILE A 149 15.43 3.47 3.77
C ILE A 149 16.94 3.28 3.89
N ASP A 150 17.54 3.91 4.90
CA ASP A 150 18.96 3.71 5.24
C ASP A 150 19.10 2.42 6.05
N ILE A 151 19.52 1.34 5.39
CA ILE A 151 19.71 0.01 6.01
C ILE A 151 21.06 -0.14 6.74
N SER A 152 21.83 0.94 6.92
CA SER A 152 23.04 0.92 7.74
C SER A 152 22.71 1.05 9.25
N THR A 153 23.72 0.85 10.10
CA THR A 153 23.60 1.06 11.55
C THR A 153 23.06 2.45 11.92
N ARG A 154 23.37 3.47 11.12
CA ARG A 154 22.86 4.83 11.33
C ARG A 154 21.32 4.91 11.17
N GLY A 155 20.78 4.19 10.19
CA GLY A 155 19.33 4.14 9.90
C GLY A 155 18.56 3.10 10.71
N ARG A 156 19.23 2.31 11.55
CA ARG A 156 18.68 1.15 12.25
C ARG A 156 17.33 1.41 12.90
N ASP A 157 17.19 2.49 13.66
CA ASP A 157 15.99 2.77 14.46
C ASP A 157 14.73 2.98 13.59
N VAL A 158 14.92 3.28 12.30
CA VAL A 158 13.86 3.45 11.30
C VAL A 158 13.73 2.21 10.41
N ALA A 159 14.86 1.70 9.90
CA ALA A 159 14.86 0.62 8.91
C ALA A 159 14.19 -0.66 9.42
N VAL A 160 14.32 -0.98 10.72
CA VAL A 160 13.74 -2.19 11.31
C VAL A 160 12.21 -2.18 11.37
N ILE A 161 11.57 -1.01 11.18
CA ILE A 161 10.11 -0.82 11.31
C ILE A 161 9.39 -1.10 9.99
N PHE A 162 10.04 -0.83 8.85
CA PHE A 162 9.39 -0.78 7.55
C PHE A 162 9.57 -2.05 6.71
N GLY A 163 8.55 -2.31 5.90
CA GLY A 163 8.53 -3.30 4.83
C GLY A 163 7.66 -2.80 3.69
N ASP A 164 7.50 -3.62 2.66
CA ASP A 164 6.74 -3.32 1.45
C ASP A 164 5.45 -4.14 1.44
N GLY A 165 4.38 -3.54 0.93
CA GLY A 165 3.08 -4.21 0.81
C GLY A 165 1.96 -3.26 0.46
N ALA A 166 0.79 -3.83 0.18
CA ALA A 166 -0.45 -3.10 -0.08
C ALA A 166 -1.68 -3.83 0.48
N ALA A 167 -2.69 -3.05 0.77
CA ALA A 167 -4.02 -3.53 1.14
C ALA A 167 -5.11 -2.57 0.66
#